data_3d8e96d4c08b41fe8b7cda5be82df6d2
#
_entry.id   3d8e96d4c08b41fe8b7cda5be82df6d2
#
_cell.length_a   1.000
_cell.length_b   1.000
_cell.length_c   1.000
_cell.angle_alpha   90.00
_cell.angle_beta   90.00
_cell.angle_gamma   90.00
#
_symmetry.space_group_name_H-M   'P 1'
#
loop_
_entity.id
_entity.type
_entity.pdbx_description
1 polymer ?
#
loop_
_entity_poly.entity_id
_entity_poly.type
_entity_poly.pdbx_seq_one_letter_code
_entity_poly.pdbx_strand_id
1 'polypeptide(L)'
;VIIYSNADDEAVEAMKHALDGNGYGGKYLFQTFGTSELGGKLLAEGTDIEADLVTMSSFYLESAQEQNHMFLDLTFDAKPLEKYPAYYSPVTRQEGAIILNTEMMKEHQLPTPSSIKDLVNPAYADLISVTDIKSSSTAWLLMQAIVSEYGEDGAKEVLSGIYQNAGPHIESSGSAPLKKVRAGEVAVGFGLRHQAVADKAEGLPVDYVDPTEGNFSLTESAAVIDKGDKTNKLAMEMAECIIKNGRQELLTTYPLPIYEGETSNSKNQSAYPRVFPEKLTVDLLKKHQELSESCK
;
A
#
# COMPACT_ATOMS: atom_id res chain seq x y z
N VAL A 1 -18.66 -3.31 -17.45
CA VAL A 1 -17.89 -3.84 -16.31
C VAL A 1 -17.86 -2.82 -15.21
N ILE A 2 -18.21 -3.23 -14.00
CA ILE A 2 -18.07 -2.39 -12.79
C ILE A 2 -16.77 -2.77 -12.11
N ILE A 3 -15.88 -1.78 -11.94
CA ILE A 3 -14.56 -1.95 -11.33
C ILE A 3 -14.53 -1.21 -10.00
N TYR A 4 -14.29 -1.92 -8.90
CA TYR A 4 -14.04 -1.32 -7.59
C TYR A 4 -12.56 -1.36 -7.25
N SER A 5 -12.04 -0.29 -6.70
CA SER A 5 -10.61 -0.13 -6.40
C SER A 5 -10.36 0.61 -5.10
N ASN A 6 -9.28 0.26 -4.39
CA ASN A 6 -8.74 1.06 -3.29
C ASN A 6 -7.44 1.79 -3.69
N ALA A 7 -7.10 1.77 -4.97
CA ALA A 7 -5.86 2.36 -5.48
C ALA A 7 -5.85 3.89 -5.40
N ASP A 8 -4.66 4.45 -5.27
CA ASP A 8 -4.43 5.89 -5.38
C ASP A 8 -4.68 6.39 -6.80
N ASP A 9 -4.90 7.70 -6.95
CA ASP A 9 -5.28 8.34 -8.20
C ASP A 9 -4.33 8.02 -9.35
N GLU A 10 -3.01 7.99 -9.13
CA GLU A 10 -2.02 7.69 -10.15
C GLU A 10 -2.16 6.25 -10.70
N ALA A 11 -2.43 5.29 -9.82
CA ALA A 11 -2.66 3.91 -10.26
C ALA A 11 -4.00 3.76 -10.98
N VAL A 12 -5.04 4.46 -10.51
CA VAL A 12 -6.35 4.49 -11.17
C VAL A 12 -6.24 5.04 -12.58
N GLU A 13 -5.55 6.16 -12.77
CA GLU A 13 -5.34 6.76 -14.10
C GLU A 13 -4.55 5.84 -15.03
N ALA A 14 -3.48 5.21 -14.55
CA ALA A 14 -2.72 4.25 -15.35
C ALA A 14 -3.56 3.04 -15.80
N MET A 15 -4.43 2.51 -14.91
CA MET A 15 -5.35 1.43 -15.25
C MET A 15 -6.40 1.88 -16.28
N LYS A 16 -6.97 3.08 -16.13
CA LYS A 16 -7.91 3.65 -17.12
C LYS A 16 -7.24 3.89 -18.47
N HIS A 17 -6.02 4.45 -18.49
CA HIS A 17 -5.26 4.64 -19.75
C HIS A 17 -5.04 3.31 -20.46
N ALA A 18 -4.70 2.25 -19.73
CA ALA A 18 -4.55 0.92 -20.30
C ALA A 18 -5.86 0.41 -20.93
N LEU A 19 -6.97 0.55 -20.22
CA LEU A 19 -8.30 0.12 -20.69
C LEU A 19 -8.75 0.94 -21.91
N ASP A 20 -8.66 2.25 -21.84
CA ASP A 20 -9.10 3.15 -22.92
C ASP A 20 -8.27 2.96 -24.18
N GLY A 21 -6.93 2.85 -24.02
CA GLY A 21 -6.00 2.62 -25.11
C GLY A 21 -6.15 1.26 -25.81
N ASN A 22 -6.80 0.30 -25.19
CA ASN A 22 -7.03 -1.05 -25.72
C ASN A 22 -8.51 -1.33 -26.09
N GLY A 23 -9.32 -0.28 -26.29
CA GLY A 23 -10.67 -0.39 -26.83
C GLY A 23 -11.76 -0.69 -25.82
N TYR A 24 -11.50 -0.52 -24.53
CA TYR A 24 -12.49 -0.66 -23.45
C TYR A 24 -13.09 0.68 -23.01
N GLY A 25 -12.70 1.81 -23.60
CA GLY A 25 -13.27 3.12 -23.33
C GLY A 25 -14.79 3.12 -23.42
N GLY A 26 -15.46 3.63 -22.39
CA GLY A 26 -16.92 3.63 -22.28
C GLY A 26 -17.58 2.27 -21.98
N LYS A 27 -16.81 1.19 -21.76
CA LYS A 27 -17.32 -0.15 -21.43
C LYS A 27 -17.21 -0.51 -19.95
N TYR A 28 -16.68 0.39 -19.13
CA TYR A 28 -16.52 0.17 -17.69
C TYR A 28 -16.98 1.38 -16.88
N LEU A 29 -17.29 1.13 -15.63
CA LEU A 29 -17.51 2.13 -14.59
C LEU A 29 -16.48 1.87 -13.48
N PHE A 30 -15.61 2.85 -13.23
CA PHE A 30 -14.56 2.74 -12.22
C PHE A 30 -14.97 3.52 -10.96
N GLN A 31 -14.97 2.84 -9.81
CA GLN A 31 -15.30 3.45 -8.51
C GLN A 31 -14.18 3.18 -7.51
N THR A 32 -13.82 4.20 -6.75
CA THR A 32 -12.78 4.13 -5.73
C THR A 32 -13.36 4.18 -4.32
N PHE A 33 -12.73 3.45 -3.41
CA PHE A 33 -13.12 3.30 -2.00
C PHE A 33 -11.88 3.34 -1.11
N GLY A 34 -12.07 3.63 0.17
CA GLY A 34 -11.03 3.37 1.17
C GLY A 34 -10.77 1.86 1.32
N THR A 35 -9.53 1.50 1.69
CA THR A 35 -9.12 0.09 1.80
C THR A 35 -10.03 -0.70 2.74
N SER A 36 -10.30 -0.19 3.94
CA SER A 36 -11.15 -0.88 4.93
C SER A 36 -12.61 -0.96 4.49
N GLU A 37 -13.10 0.05 3.77
CA GLU A 37 -14.46 0.08 3.23
C GLU A 37 -14.65 -0.99 2.16
N LEU A 38 -13.78 -1.02 1.14
CA LEU A 38 -13.85 -2.02 0.07
C LEU A 38 -13.63 -3.43 0.61
N GLY A 39 -12.67 -3.60 1.53
CA GLY A 39 -12.43 -4.88 2.17
C GLY A 39 -13.64 -5.37 2.95
N GLY A 40 -14.32 -4.49 3.69
CA GLY A 40 -15.58 -4.79 4.38
C GLY A 40 -16.69 -5.21 3.42
N LYS A 41 -16.83 -4.53 2.27
CA LYS A 41 -17.80 -4.90 1.24
C LYS A 41 -17.52 -6.29 0.66
N LEU A 42 -16.26 -6.61 0.33
CA LEU A 42 -15.88 -7.94 -0.19
C LEU A 42 -16.26 -9.06 0.79
N LEU A 43 -15.98 -8.87 2.07
CA LEU A 43 -16.27 -9.86 3.10
C LEU A 43 -17.78 -10.00 3.37
N ALA A 44 -18.52 -8.90 3.35
CA ALA A 44 -19.95 -8.89 3.67
C ALA A 44 -20.83 -9.32 2.50
N GLU A 45 -20.53 -8.90 1.28
CA GLU A 45 -21.38 -9.08 0.11
C GLU A 45 -21.00 -10.33 -0.72
N GLY A 46 -19.74 -10.77 -0.67
CA GLY A 46 -19.26 -11.94 -1.41
C GLY A 46 -19.57 -11.80 -2.92
N THR A 47 -20.12 -12.86 -3.52
CA THR A 47 -20.47 -12.87 -4.95
C THR A 47 -21.66 -11.98 -5.33
N ASP A 48 -22.40 -11.48 -4.33
CA ASP A 48 -23.53 -10.55 -4.56
C ASP A 48 -23.05 -9.10 -4.72
N ILE A 49 -21.75 -8.83 -4.50
CA ILE A 49 -21.17 -7.50 -4.73
C ILE A 49 -21.43 -7.02 -6.15
N GLU A 50 -21.73 -5.72 -6.30
CA GLU A 50 -22.05 -5.14 -7.60
C GLU A 50 -20.87 -5.20 -8.59
N ALA A 51 -19.64 -5.09 -8.10
CA ALA A 51 -18.43 -5.13 -8.92
C ALA A 51 -18.29 -6.44 -9.71
N ASP A 52 -17.76 -6.34 -10.93
CA ASP A 52 -17.34 -7.48 -11.76
C ASP A 52 -15.83 -7.75 -11.63
N LEU A 53 -15.04 -6.70 -11.40
CA LEU A 53 -13.60 -6.70 -11.25
C LEU A 53 -13.22 -5.84 -10.05
N VAL A 54 -12.28 -6.31 -9.26
CA VAL A 54 -11.74 -5.53 -8.15
C VAL A 54 -10.22 -5.40 -8.26
N THR A 55 -9.69 -4.24 -7.88
CA THR A 55 -8.26 -4.07 -7.59
C THR A 55 -8.13 -3.67 -6.12
N MET A 56 -7.43 -4.48 -5.34
CA MET A 56 -7.47 -4.41 -3.89
C MET A 56 -6.20 -4.96 -3.28
N SER A 57 -5.90 -4.57 -2.05
CA SER A 57 -4.85 -5.17 -1.24
C SER A 57 -4.99 -6.69 -1.22
N SER A 58 -3.93 -7.40 -1.59
CA SER A 58 -3.96 -8.85 -1.84
C SER A 58 -4.42 -9.65 -0.62
N PHE A 59 -4.09 -9.21 0.59
CA PHE A 59 -4.52 -9.89 1.82
C PHE A 59 -6.05 -9.84 2.03
N TYR A 60 -6.73 -8.78 1.58
CA TYR A 60 -8.19 -8.74 1.59
C TYR A 60 -8.80 -9.69 0.54
N LEU A 61 -8.19 -9.76 -0.65
CA LEU A 61 -8.62 -10.73 -1.68
C LEU A 61 -8.49 -12.16 -1.16
N GLU A 62 -7.38 -12.49 -0.51
CA GLU A 62 -7.17 -13.82 0.05
C GLU A 62 -8.17 -14.14 1.15
N SER A 63 -8.44 -13.22 2.07
CA SER A 63 -9.43 -13.41 3.13
C SER A 63 -10.85 -13.51 2.57
N ALA A 64 -11.20 -12.72 1.56
CA ALA A 64 -12.50 -12.79 0.89
C ALA A 64 -12.68 -14.11 0.12
N GLN A 65 -11.62 -14.61 -0.53
CA GLN A 65 -11.65 -15.90 -1.19
C GLN A 65 -11.84 -17.05 -0.19
N GLU A 66 -11.12 -17.02 0.91
CA GLU A 66 -11.23 -18.03 1.96
C GLU A 66 -12.64 -18.08 2.56
N GLN A 67 -13.26 -16.91 2.79
CA GLN A 67 -14.58 -16.80 3.40
C GLN A 67 -15.73 -17.05 2.41
N ASN A 68 -15.64 -16.51 1.19
CA ASN A 68 -16.77 -16.40 0.27
C ASN A 68 -16.59 -17.20 -1.02
N HIS A 69 -15.39 -17.72 -1.33
CA HIS A 69 -15.06 -18.40 -2.60
C HIS A 69 -15.54 -17.60 -3.82
N MET A 70 -15.23 -16.30 -3.85
CA MET A 70 -15.90 -15.33 -4.72
C MET A 70 -15.14 -14.94 -5.98
N PHE A 71 -13.92 -15.44 -6.17
CA PHE A 71 -13.09 -15.07 -7.32
C PHE A 71 -12.86 -16.23 -8.27
N LEU A 72 -12.86 -15.93 -9.56
CA LEU A 72 -12.46 -16.86 -10.61
C LEU A 72 -10.93 -16.98 -10.67
N ASP A 73 -10.45 -18.17 -11.02
CA ASP A 73 -9.06 -18.33 -11.45
C ASP A 73 -8.85 -17.53 -12.75
N LEU A 74 -7.74 -16.82 -12.82
CA LEU A 74 -7.38 -16.04 -14.00
C LEU A 74 -7.05 -16.97 -15.17
N THR A 75 -7.50 -16.60 -16.37
CA THR A 75 -7.29 -17.39 -17.60
C THR A 75 -6.04 -16.99 -18.37
N PHE A 76 -5.26 -16.06 -17.85
CA PHE A 76 -4.01 -15.57 -18.43
C PHE A 76 -2.83 -15.77 -17.47
N ASP A 77 -1.64 -15.92 -18.06
CA ASP A 77 -0.37 -15.94 -17.32
C ASP A 77 0.42 -14.67 -17.65
N ALA A 78 0.74 -13.89 -16.62
CA ALA A 78 1.56 -12.69 -16.74
C ALA A 78 3.02 -12.92 -16.34
N LYS A 79 3.40 -14.13 -15.98
CA LYS A 79 4.75 -14.56 -15.56
C LYS A 79 5.29 -13.72 -14.38
N PRO A 80 4.66 -13.80 -13.22
CA PRO A 80 5.11 -13.09 -12.04
C PRO A 80 6.45 -13.65 -11.53
N LEU A 81 7.26 -12.78 -10.92
CA LEU A 81 8.54 -13.13 -10.31
C LEU A 81 8.35 -13.98 -9.04
N GLU A 82 7.23 -13.84 -8.36
CA GLU A 82 6.85 -14.59 -7.17
C GLU A 82 5.61 -15.44 -7.47
N LYS A 83 5.39 -16.48 -6.69
CA LYS A 83 4.19 -17.32 -6.84
C LYS A 83 3.00 -16.69 -6.12
N TYR A 84 1.93 -16.46 -6.85
CA TYR A 84 0.64 -15.98 -6.34
C TYR A 84 -0.47 -17.02 -6.52
N PRO A 85 -1.58 -16.92 -5.75
CA PRO A 85 -2.79 -17.70 -6.02
C PRO A 85 -3.32 -17.49 -7.45
N ALA A 86 -4.01 -18.51 -8.00
CA ALA A 86 -4.48 -18.46 -9.38
C ALA A 86 -5.57 -17.40 -9.63
N TYR A 87 -6.29 -16.95 -8.61
CA TYR A 87 -7.43 -16.07 -8.72
C TYR A 87 -7.11 -14.56 -8.66
N TYR A 88 -5.86 -14.16 -8.50
CA TYR A 88 -5.48 -12.76 -8.64
C TYR A 88 -4.09 -12.58 -9.27
N SER A 89 -3.84 -11.37 -9.76
CA SER A 89 -2.52 -10.95 -10.26
C SER A 89 -2.16 -9.57 -9.74
N PRO A 90 -0.95 -9.35 -9.21
CA PRO A 90 -0.55 -8.07 -8.65
C PRO A 90 -0.56 -6.94 -9.69
N VAL A 91 -1.05 -5.78 -9.28
CA VAL A 91 -1.08 -4.53 -10.05
C VAL A 91 0.08 -3.64 -9.63
N THR A 92 0.25 -3.46 -8.31
CA THR A 92 1.31 -2.65 -7.71
C THR A 92 1.95 -3.37 -6.52
N ARG A 93 3.20 -3.00 -6.22
CA ARG A 93 3.91 -3.37 -5.00
C ARG A 93 4.50 -2.11 -4.39
N GLN A 94 4.36 -1.96 -3.08
CA GLN A 94 4.73 -0.76 -2.35
C GLN A 94 5.52 -1.14 -1.10
N GLU A 95 6.54 -0.36 -0.78
CA GLU A 95 7.35 -0.51 0.42
C GLU A 95 7.26 0.74 1.31
N GLY A 96 7.34 0.53 2.63
CA GLY A 96 7.39 1.61 3.60
C GLY A 96 8.82 2.11 3.84
N ALA A 97 8.95 3.41 4.13
CA ALA A 97 10.18 4.04 4.57
C ALA A 97 9.90 5.25 5.47
N ILE A 98 10.92 5.70 6.17
CA ILE A 98 10.92 6.99 6.87
C ILE A 98 11.15 8.08 5.83
N ILE A 99 10.37 9.15 5.90
CA ILE A 99 10.41 10.28 4.97
C ILE A 99 10.80 11.53 5.74
N LEU A 100 11.72 12.32 5.21
CA LEU A 100 12.28 13.50 5.86
C LEU A 100 12.06 14.76 5.03
N ASN A 101 11.73 15.87 5.70
CA ASN A 101 11.92 17.21 5.12
C ASN A 101 13.31 17.71 5.50
N THR A 102 14.19 17.84 4.52
CA THR A 102 15.61 18.16 4.75
C THR A 102 15.82 19.56 5.29
N GLU A 103 14.95 20.51 4.97
CA GLU A 103 15.01 21.89 5.46
C GLU A 103 14.60 21.95 6.93
N MET A 104 13.46 21.34 7.29
CA MET A 104 13.01 21.27 8.67
C MET A 104 13.98 20.48 9.57
N MET A 105 14.55 19.39 9.08
CA MET A 105 15.56 18.62 9.80
C MET A 105 16.76 19.51 10.19
N LYS A 106 17.19 20.37 9.28
CA LYS A 106 18.27 21.32 9.50
C LYS A 106 17.86 22.48 10.42
N GLU A 107 16.71 23.07 10.18
CA GLU A 107 16.18 24.20 10.95
C GLU A 107 16.01 23.86 12.43
N HIS A 108 15.40 22.70 12.71
CA HIS A 108 15.18 22.21 14.07
C HIS A 108 16.37 21.42 14.64
N GLN A 109 17.47 21.32 13.91
CA GLN A 109 18.68 20.57 14.31
C GLN A 109 18.37 19.14 14.76
N LEU A 110 17.46 18.46 14.03
CA LEU A 110 17.01 17.12 14.37
C LEU A 110 18.06 16.05 14.00
N PRO A 111 18.25 15.03 14.84
CA PRO A 111 19.08 13.90 14.47
C PRO A 111 18.41 13.13 13.32
N THR A 112 19.20 12.65 12.35
CA THR A 112 18.68 11.80 11.28
C THR A 112 18.38 10.40 11.85
N PRO A 113 17.15 9.91 11.76
CA PRO A 113 16.82 8.57 12.26
C PRO A 113 17.43 7.49 11.36
N SER A 114 17.80 6.37 11.93
CA SER A 114 18.20 5.14 11.20
C SER A 114 17.18 4.01 11.35
N SER A 115 16.30 4.13 12.33
CA SER A 115 15.30 3.13 12.68
C SER A 115 13.95 3.79 12.96
N ILE A 116 12.87 3.01 12.89
CA ILE A 116 11.55 3.47 13.32
C ILE A 116 11.56 3.77 14.81
N LYS A 117 12.30 2.99 15.60
CA LYS A 117 12.44 3.21 17.04
C LYS A 117 13.07 4.58 17.38
N ASP A 118 13.92 5.11 16.52
CA ASP A 118 14.50 6.45 16.72
C ASP A 118 13.43 7.55 16.76
N LEU A 119 12.26 7.31 16.14
CA LEU A 119 11.15 8.27 16.08
C LEU A 119 10.47 8.51 17.45
N VAL A 120 10.79 7.72 18.46
CA VAL A 120 10.33 7.97 19.85
C VAL A 120 11.14 9.06 20.56
N ASN A 121 12.23 9.54 19.97
CA ASN A 121 13.04 10.61 20.53
C ASN A 121 12.19 11.88 20.73
N PRO A 122 12.17 12.47 21.96
CA PRO A 122 11.41 13.69 22.24
C PRO A 122 11.75 14.90 21.35
N ALA A 123 12.92 14.89 20.71
CA ALA A 123 13.29 15.93 19.74
C ALA A 123 12.30 16.04 18.57
N TYR A 124 11.56 14.98 18.27
CA TYR A 124 10.56 14.95 17.21
C TYR A 124 9.14 15.32 17.65
N ALA A 125 8.95 15.79 18.90
CA ALA A 125 7.62 16.15 19.40
C ALA A 125 6.91 17.13 18.46
N ASP A 126 5.68 16.82 18.05
CA ASP A 126 4.84 17.57 17.10
C ASP A 126 5.45 17.71 15.68
N LEU A 127 6.49 16.97 15.36
CA LEU A 127 7.21 17.03 14.08
C LEU A 127 7.14 15.73 13.29
N ILE A 128 6.33 14.76 13.71
CA ILE A 128 6.13 13.47 13.04
C ILE A 128 4.69 13.37 12.51
N SER A 129 4.52 12.79 11.32
CA SER A 129 3.22 12.34 10.82
C SER A 129 3.24 10.86 10.46
N VAL A 130 2.23 10.14 10.92
CA VAL A 130 2.02 8.72 10.63
C VAL A 130 0.55 8.46 10.29
N THR A 131 0.27 7.33 9.64
CA THR A 131 -1.09 6.96 9.26
C THR A 131 -1.73 6.06 10.32
N ASP A 132 -3.04 6.19 10.52
CA ASP A 132 -3.83 5.29 11.34
C ASP A 132 -4.12 3.99 10.58
N ILE A 133 -3.73 2.86 11.15
CA ILE A 133 -3.94 1.52 10.57
C ILE A 133 -5.43 1.16 10.40
N LYS A 134 -6.33 1.78 11.16
CA LYS A 134 -7.78 1.59 10.98
C LYS A 134 -8.29 2.17 9.66
N SER A 135 -7.61 3.18 9.14
CA SER A 135 -8.03 3.92 7.97
C SER A 135 -7.30 3.50 6.70
N SER A 136 -6.01 3.19 6.80
CA SER A 136 -5.18 2.87 5.63
C SER A 136 -4.16 1.77 5.89
N SER A 137 -4.02 0.87 4.92
CA SER A 137 -3.04 -0.22 4.93
C SER A 137 -1.57 0.24 4.87
N THR A 138 -1.29 1.48 4.47
CA THR A 138 0.07 2.04 4.51
C THR A 138 0.65 2.00 5.93
N ALA A 139 -0.18 2.22 6.94
CA ALA A 139 0.24 2.10 8.34
C ALA A 139 0.66 0.67 8.72
N TRP A 140 0.18 -0.34 8.03
CA TRP A 140 0.57 -1.73 8.31
C TRP A 140 2.02 -2.01 7.94
N LEU A 141 2.59 -1.27 7.00
CA LEU A 141 4.02 -1.37 6.67
C LEU A 141 4.90 -1.00 7.88
N LEU A 142 4.50 0.02 8.64
CA LEU A 142 5.16 0.40 9.89
C LEU A 142 4.94 -0.65 10.98
N MET A 143 3.69 -1.10 11.16
CA MET A 143 3.34 -2.10 12.16
C MET A 143 4.06 -3.42 11.94
N GLN A 144 4.14 -3.91 10.70
CA GLN A 144 4.89 -5.12 10.36
C GLN A 144 6.35 -5.00 10.79
N ALA A 145 6.98 -3.86 10.53
CA ALA A 145 8.39 -3.63 10.86
C ALA A 145 8.62 -3.67 12.37
N ILE A 146 7.85 -2.93 13.16
CA ILE A 146 8.06 -2.86 14.62
C ILE A 146 7.64 -4.14 15.33
N VAL A 147 6.56 -4.81 14.89
CA VAL A 147 6.14 -6.09 15.48
C VAL A 147 7.14 -7.20 15.16
N SER A 148 7.63 -7.25 13.92
CA SER A 148 8.63 -8.25 13.50
C SER A 148 9.95 -8.12 14.26
N GLU A 149 10.38 -6.88 14.56
CA GLU A 149 11.68 -6.63 15.21
C GLU A 149 11.59 -6.71 16.74
N TYR A 150 10.53 -6.16 17.34
CA TYR A 150 10.43 -5.94 18.79
C TYR A 150 9.38 -6.82 19.47
N GLY A 151 8.63 -7.63 18.73
CA GLY A 151 7.46 -8.34 19.26
C GLY A 151 6.30 -7.38 19.60
N GLU A 152 5.18 -7.91 20.06
CA GLU A 152 3.98 -7.09 20.34
C GLU A 152 4.20 -6.07 21.48
N ASP A 153 4.85 -6.48 22.55
CA ASP A 153 5.09 -5.60 23.71
C ASP A 153 6.08 -4.48 23.37
N GLY A 154 7.17 -4.80 22.68
CA GLY A 154 8.12 -3.79 22.21
C GLY A 154 7.52 -2.86 21.14
N ALA A 155 6.66 -3.39 20.28
CA ALA A 155 5.92 -2.59 19.29
C ALA A 155 4.97 -1.60 19.96
N LYS A 156 4.30 -1.99 21.08
CA LYS A 156 3.47 -1.05 21.86
C LYS A 156 4.29 0.11 22.41
N GLU A 157 5.46 -0.15 22.97
CA GLU A 157 6.33 0.91 23.49
C GLU A 157 6.76 1.89 22.38
N VAL A 158 7.21 1.35 21.24
CA VAL A 158 7.62 2.16 20.10
C VAL A 158 6.46 2.97 19.54
N LEU A 159 5.32 2.34 19.30
CA LEU A 159 4.16 3.00 18.71
C LEU A 159 3.56 4.08 19.63
N SER A 160 3.50 3.81 20.95
CA SER A 160 3.05 4.81 21.93
C SER A 160 3.95 6.05 21.92
N GLY A 161 5.27 5.87 21.84
CA GLY A 161 6.20 6.99 21.72
C GLY A 161 6.06 7.75 20.40
N ILE A 162 5.85 7.05 19.30
CA ILE A 162 5.58 7.67 17.99
C ILE A 162 4.28 8.48 18.03
N TYR A 163 3.19 7.92 18.55
CA TYR A 163 1.91 8.62 18.64
C TYR A 163 1.96 9.84 19.57
N GLN A 164 2.72 9.75 20.66
CA GLN A 164 2.98 10.90 21.52
C GLN A 164 3.68 12.02 20.75
N ASN A 165 4.71 11.70 19.97
CA ASN A 165 5.44 12.67 19.16
C ASN A 165 4.63 13.16 17.94
N ALA A 166 3.75 12.34 17.39
CA ALA A 166 2.89 12.73 16.27
C ALA A 166 1.78 13.71 16.71
N GLY A 167 1.27 13.56 17.93
CA GLY A 167 0.21 14.43 18.44
C GLY A 167 -1.01 14.49 17.47
N PRO A 168 -1.32 15.65 16.88
CA PRO A 168 -2.46 15.80 15.97
C PRO A 168 -2.20 15.26 14.55
N HIS A 169 -1.00 14.77 14.26
CA HIS A 169 -0.56 14.34 12.92
C HIS A 169 -0.69 12.82 12.70
N ILE A 170 -1.70 12.20 13.30
CA ILE A 170 -2.10 10.81 12.99
C ILE A 170 -3.19 10.89 11.92
N GLU A 171 -2.86 10.43 10.72
CA GLU A 171 -3.62 10.68 9.50
C GLU A 171 -4.52 9.51 9.10
N SER A 172 -5.62 9.81 8.42
CA SER A 172 -6.54 8.79 7.89
C SER A 172 -6.16 8.28 6.50
N SER A 173 -5.29 8.98 5.78
CA SER A 173 -4.83 8.64 4.42
C SER A 173 -3.36 8.24 4.41
N GLY A 174 -3.02 7.18 3.67
CA GLY A 174 -1.64 6.70 3.53
C GLY A 174 -0.69 7.68 2.86
N SER A 175 -1.18 8.60 2.04
CA SER A 175 -0.39 9.65 1.39
C SER A 175 -0.27 10.94 2.21
N ALA A 176 -1.04 11.10 3.28
CA ALA A 176 -1.06 12.33 4.06
C ALA A 176 0.26 12.63 4.79
N PRO A 177 0.98 11.68 5.39
CA PRO A 177 2.28 11.95 5.99
C PRO A 177 3.28 12.56 5.01
N LEU A 178 3.39 12.02 3.80
CA LEU A 178 4.27 12.59 2.77
C LEU A 178 3.83 14.00 2.36
N LYS A 179 2.54 14.25 2.20
CA LYS A 179 2.02 15.59 1.87
C LYS A 179 2.40 16.61 2.93
N LYS A 180 2.32 16.26 4.21
CA LYS A 180 2.74 17.12 5.33
C LYS A 180 4.26 17.35 5.36
N VAL A 181 5.04 16.33 5.08
CA VAL A 181 6.50 16.46 4.92
C VAL A 181 6.84 17.41 3.77
N ARG A 182 6.20 17.24 2.60
CA ARG A 182 6.38 18.15 1.44
C ARG A 182 6.03 19.59 1.77
N ALA A 183 4.94 19.80 2.49
CA ALA A 183 4.46 21.13 2.87
C ALA A 183 5.29 21.80 3.98
N GLY A 184 6.21 21.07 4.61
CA GLY A 184 6.96 21.56 5.77
C GLY A 184 6.10 21.75 7.02
N GLU A 185 5.01 20.99 7.15
CA GLU A 185 4.19 20.96 8.37
C GLU A 185 4.80 20.07 9.45
N VAL A 186 5.50 19.01 9.02
CA VAL A 186 6.25 18.09 9.87
C VAL A 186 7.63 17.80 9.27
N ALA A 187 8.59 17.47 10.13
CA ALA A 187 9.95 17.16 9.70
C ALA A 187 10.11 15.71 9.23
N VAL A 188 9.31 14.79 9.78
CA VAL A 188 9.44 13.35 9.58
C VAL A 188 8.06 12.75 9.34
N GLY A 189 7.99 11.79 8.42
CA GLY A 189 6.82 10.97 8.20
C GLY A 189 7.20 9.50 8.00
N PHE A 190 6.22 8.62 8.05
CA PHE A 190 6.34 7.26 7.56
C PHE A 190 5.32 7.05 6.44
N GLY A 191 5.77 6.55 5.30
CA GLY A 191 4.90 6.40 4.13
C GLY A 191 5.55 5.57 3.03
N LEU A 192 5.09 5.75 1.80
CA LEU A 192 5.52 4.98 0.64
C LEU A 192 6.89 5.45 0.14
N ARG A 193 7.85 4.55 0.16
CA ARG A 193 9.25 4.81 -0.19
C ARG A 193 9.41 5.41 -1.59
N HIS A 194 8.74 4.84 -2.58
CA HIS A 194 8.88 5.25 -3.98
C HIS A 194 8.47 6.71 -4.22
N GLN A 195 7.49 7.21 -3.47
CA GLN A 195 7.06 8.62 -3.56
C GLN A 195 8.14 9.57 -3.05
N ALA A 196 8.82 9.23 -1.95
CA ALA A 196 9.94 10.02 -1.44
C ALA A 196 11.16 9.97 -2.38
N VAL A 197 11.42 8.82 -3.01
CA VAL A 197 12.47 8.69 -4.03
C VAL A 197 12.20 9.61 -5.22
N ALA A 198 10.94 9.64 -5.70
CA ALA A 198 10.54 10.52 -6.80
C ALA A 198 10.67 12.00 -6.43
N ASP A 199 10.18 12.40 -5.26
CA ASP A 199 10.27 13.79 -4.77
C ASP A 199 11.72 14.28 -4.68
N LYS A 200 12.61 13.45 -4.14
CA LYS A 200 14.04 13.75 -4.08
C LYS A 200 14.64 13.92 -5.47
N ALA A 201 14.25 13.08 -6.42
CA ALA A 201 14.72 13.15 -7.80
C ALA A 201 14.24 14.42 -8.52
N GLU A 202 13.07 14.94 -8.17
CA GLU A 202 12.50 16.20 -8.67
C GLU A 202 13.09 17.44 -7.98
N GLY A 203 13.96 17.26 -6.99
CA GLY A 203 14.62 18.35 -6.29
C GLY A 203 13.81 18.99 -5.17
N LEU A 204 12.75 18.32 -4.70
CA LEU A 204 12.03 18.75 -3.52
C LEU A 204 12.89 18.56 -2.26
N PRO A 205 12.67 19.32 -1.18
CA PRO A 205 13.42 19.19 0.07
C PRO A 205 12.98 17.95 0.86
N VAL A 206 12.93 16.82 0.17
CA VAL A 206 12.50 15.51 0.69
C VAL A 206 13.64 14.52 0.56
N ASP A 207 13.84 13.73 1.61
CA ASP A 207 14.74 12.58 1.63
C ASP A 207 14.04 11.39 2.26
N TYR A 208 14.66 10.23 2.21
CA TYR A 208 14.11 9.01 2.79
C TYR A 208 15.20 8.22 3.50
N VAL A 209 14.79 7.44 4.49
CA VAL A 209 15.65 6.50 5.21
C VAL A 209 14.97 5.14 5.21
N ASP A 210 15.69 4.14 4.75
CA ASP A 210 15.30 2.75 4.90
C ASP A 210 15.54 2.33 6.35
N PRO A 211 14.48 1.97 7.11
CA PRO A 211 14.64 1.69 8.53
C PRO A 211 15.31 0.33 8.75
N THR A 212 16.16 0.24 9.76
CA THR A 212 16.87 -1.01 10.08
C THR A 212 15.95 -2.15 10.50
N GLU A 213 14.73 -1.87 10.93
CA GLU A 213 13.67 -2.88 11.19
C GLU A 213 13.20 -3.57 9.91
N GLY A 214 13.37 -2.92 8.78
CA GLY A 214 13.08 -3.46 7.45
C GLY A 214 12.08 -2.66 6.64
N ASN A 215 12.24 -2.77 5.31
CA ASN A 215 11.28 -2.28 4.33
C ASN A 215 10.30 -3.42 4.04
N PHE A 216 9.14 -3.41 4.70
CA PHE A 216 8.05 -4.35 4.43
C PHE A 216 7.25 -3.86 3.24
N SER A 217 6.59 -4.79 2.54
CA SER A 217 5.82 -4.50 1.34
C SER A 217 4.39 -5.01 1.43
N LEU A 218 3.52 -4.35 0.69
CA LEU A 218 2.17 -4.80 0.38
C LEU A 218 1.98 -4.80 -1.14
N THR A 219 1.19 -5.75 -1.64
CA THR A 219 0.74 -5.77 -3.03
C THR A 219 -0.73 -5.44 -3.13
N GLU A 220 -1.08 -4.75 -4.20
CA GLU A 220 -2.46 -4.59 -4.65
C GLU A 220 -2.64 -5.42 -5.91
N SER A 221 -3.74 -6.15 -6.00
CA SER A 221 -3.94 -7.15 -7.04
C SER A 221 -5.32 -7.02 -7.68
N ALA A 222 -5.43 -7.48 -8.92
CA ALA A 222 -6.69 -7.55 -9.66
C ALA A 222 -7.29 -8.95 -9.54
N ALA A 223 -8.60 -9.03 -9.27
CA ALA A 223 -9.37 -10.26 -9.19
C ALA A 223 -10.77 -10.09 -9.80
N VAL A 224 -11.26 -11.14 -10.46
CA VAL A 224 -12.55 -11.15 -11.13
C VAL A 224 -13.58 -11.86 -10.26
N ILE A 225 -14.74 -11.22 -10.06
CA ILE A 225 -15.83 -11.80 -9.26
C ILE A 225 -16.52 -12.93 -10.03
N ASP A 226 -16.67 -14.07 -9.37
CA ASP A 226 -17.44 -15.19 -9.88
C ASP A 226 -18.94 -15.00 -9.59
N LYS A 227 -19.72 -14.69 -10.62
CA LYS A 227 -21.17 -14.57 -10.56
C LYS A 227 -21.87 -15.74 -11.29
N GLY A 228 -21.16 -16.86 -11.46
CA GLY A 228 -21.64 -18.02 -12.21
C GLY A 228 -22.00 -17.64 -13.66
N ASP A 229 -23.18 -18.02 -14.10
CA ASP A 229 -23.67 -17.73 -15.48
C ASP A 229 -23.82 -16.23 -15.77
N LYS A 230 -23.84 -15.38 -14.73
CA LYS A 230 -23.95 -13.91 -14.84
C LYS A 230 -22.60 -13.22 -14.84
N THR A 231 -21.49 -13.95 -14.75
CA THR A 231 -20.16 -13.38 -14.77
C THR A 231 -19.94 -12.60 -16.06
N ASN A 232 -19.52 -11.34 -15.92
CA ASN A 232 -19.21 -10.48 -17.06
C ASN A 232 -17.89 -10.92 -17.71
N LYS A 233 -17.94 -11.46 -18.91
CA LYS A 233 -16.77 -11.99 -19.63
C LYS A 233 -15.70 -10.91 -19.88
N LEU A 234 -16.11 -9.67 -20.08
CA LEU A 234 -15.16 -8.55 -20.27
C LEU A 234 -14.34 -8.24 -19.01
N ALA A 235 -14.78 -8.65 -17.83
CA ALA A 235 -14.04 -8.43 -16.60
C ALA A 235 -12.68 -9.15 -16.63
N MET A 236 -12.63 -10.37 -17.14
CA MET A 236 -11.38 -11.13 -17.29
C MET A 236 -10.44 -10.49 -18.32
N GLU A 237 -10.98 -10.06 -19.46
CA GLU A 237 -10.22 -9.37 -20.50
C GLU A 237 -9.66 -8.04 -20.00
N MET A 238 -10.44 -7.28 -19.20
CA MET A 238 -10.00 -6.03 -18.59
C MET A 238 -8.95 -6.26 -17.51
N ALA A 239 -9.07 -7.31 -16.70
CA ALA A 239 -8.04 -7.70 -15.75
C ALA A 239 -6.71 -8.00 -16.46
N GLU A 240 -6.74 -8.80 -17.54
CA GLU A 240 -5.58 -9.07 -18.36
C GLU A 240 -4.99 -7.80 -18.98
N CYS A 241 -5.83 -6.90 -19.48
CA CYS A 241 -5.41 -5.62 -20.04
C CYS A 241 -4.71 -4.75 -19.02
N ILE A 242 -5.25 -4.61 -17.82
CA ILE A 242 -4.61 -3.85 -16.72
C ILE A 242 -3.22 -4.41 -16.42
N ILE A 243 -3.09 -5.72 -16.30
CA ILE A 243 -1.82 -6.37 -15.97
C ILE A 243 -0.83 -6.29 -17.13
N LYS A 244 -1.22 -6.64 -18.36
CA LYS A 244 -0.29 -6.72 -19.49
C LYS A 244 0.01 -5.38 -20.13
N ASN A 245 -0.94 -4.46 -20.15
CA ASN A 245 -0.80 -3.17 -20.82
C ASN A 245 -0.61 -1.99 -19.86
N GLY A 246 -1.09 -2.10 -18.62
CA GLY A 246 -0.97 -1.04 -17.61
C GLY A 246 0.35 -1.02 -16.87
N ARG A 247 1.05 -2.16 -16.77
CA ARG A 247 2.27 -2.26 -15.95
C ARG A 247 3.39 -1.33 -16.38
N GLN A 248 3.55 -1.05 -17.65
CA GLN A 248 4.61 -0.15 -18.12
C GLN A 248 4.43 1.26 -17.55
N GLU A 249 3.21 1.78 -17.54
CA GLU A 249 2.89 3.07 -16.92
C GLU A 249 2.97 3.00 -15.41
N LEU A 250 2.40 1.95 -14.81
CA LEU A 250 2.45 1.73 -13.36
C LEU A 250 3.88 1.65 -12.82
N LEU A 251 4.83 1.07 -13.56
CA LEU A 251 6.25 1.04 -13.17
C LEU A 251 6.90 2.41 -13.07
N THR A 252 6.37 3.42 -13.73
CA THR A 252 6.90 4.79 -13.61
C THR A 252 6.60 5.40 -12.24
N THR A 253 5.48 5.04 -11.65
CA THR A 253 5.03 5.53 -10.33
C THR A 253 5.29 4.52 -9.22
N TYR A 254 5.05 3.23 -9.49
CA TYR A 254 5.26 2.11 -8.55
C TYR A 254 6.40 1.22 -9.08
N PRO A 255 7.67 1.62 -8.89
CA PRO A 255 8.81 1.12 -9.66
C PRO A 255 9.34 -0.24 -9.21
N LEU A 256 8.63 -0.97 -8.36
CA LEU A 256 9.06 -2.30 -7.94
C LEU A 256 8.62 -3.35 -8.97
N PRO A 257 9.58 -4.13 -9.52
CA PRO A 257 9.28 -5.20 -10.47
C PRO A 257 8.39 -6.27 -9.86
N ILE A 258 7.43 -6.75 -10.63
CA ILE A 258 6.50 -7.83 -10.26
C ILE A 258 6.56 -8.97 -11.28
N TYR A 259 6.81 -8.65 -12.54
CA TYR A 259 6.76 -9.59 -13.67
C TYR A 259 8.10 -9.75 -14.35
N GLU A 260 8.31 -10.91 -15.02
CA GLU A 260 9.50 -11.18 -15.80
C GLU A 260 9.74 -10.08 -16.86
N GLY A 261 10.99 -9.65 -17.02
CA GLY A 261 11.38 -8.59 -17.95
C GLY A 261 11.20 -7.16 -17.44
N GLU A 262 10.55 -6.96 -16.30
CA GLU A 262 10.48 -5.64 -15.65
C GLU A 262 11.81 -5.32 -14.95
N THR A 263 12.26 -4.07 -15.07
CA THR A 263 13.47 -3.58 -14.43
C THR A 263 13.19 -2.34 -13.61
N SER A 264 13.97 -2.13 -12.56
CA SER A 264 13.88 -0.97 -11.68
C SER A 264 15.23 -0.26 -11.59
N ASN A 265 15.20 1.06 -11.42
CA ASN A 265 16.39 1.84 -11.08
C ASN A 265 16.90 1.41 -9.69
N SER A 266 18.23 1.36 -9.52
CA SER A 266 18.85 1.00 -8.23
C SER A 266 18.41 1.86 -7.05
N LYS A 267 18.00 3.12 -7.28
CA LYS A 267 17.44 4.00 -6.24
C LYS A 267 16.11 3.49 -5.66
N ASN A 268 15.39 2.68 -6.42
CA ASN A 268 14.13 2.06 -5.98
C ASN A 268 14.33 0.76 -5.21
N GLN A 269 15.54 0.25 -5.14
CA GLN A 269 15.88 -0.91 -4.31
C GLN A 269 16.09 -0.45 -2.88
N SER A 270 15.25 -0.94 -1.97
CA SER A 270 15.39 -0.67 -0.54
C SER A 270 16.61 -1.39 0.05
N ALA A 271 17.16 -0.83 1.12
CA ALA A 271 18.35 -1.40 1.78
C ALA A 271 18.03 -2.66 2.60
N TYR A 272 16.81 -2.75 3.14
CA TYR A 272 16.41 -3.80 4.08
C TYR A 272 15.07 -4.44 3.72
N PRO A 273 14.90 -4.99 2.49
CA PRO A 273 13.63 -5.63 2.11
C PRO A 273 13.35 -6.84 3.02
N ARG A 274 12.17 -6.90 3.62
CA ARG A 274 11.75 -7.98 4.53
C ARG A 274 10.30 -8.37 4.25
N VAL A 275 10.02 -9.63 4.54
CA VAL A 275 8.68 -10.22 4.49
C VAL A 275 8.23 -10.51 5.93
N PHE A 276 6.98 -10.19 6.25
CA PHE A 276 6.43 -10.51 7.56
C PHE A 276 6.39 -12.03 7.75
N PRO A 277 6.80 -12.55 8.93
CA PRO A 277 6.96 -14.00 9.11
C PRO A 277 5.65 -14.77 9.10
N GLU A 278 4.52 -14.12 9.41
CA GLU A 278 3.19 -14.71 9.34
C GLU A 278 2.48 -14.31 8.06
N LYS A 279 1.53 -15.13 7.60
CA LYS A 279 0.66 -14.77 6.48
C LYS A 279 -0.16 -13.53 6.85
N LEU A 280 -0.19 -12.53 5.97
CA LEU A 280 -1.01 -11.34 6.13
C LEU A 280 -2.48 -11.72 5.90
N THR A 281 -3.29 -11.59 6.95
CA THR A 281 -4.73 -11.89 6.95
C THR A 281 -5.50 -10.74 7.54
N VAL A 282 -6.81 -10.70 7.31
CA VAL A 282 -7.68 -9.70 7.94
C VAL A 282 -7.71 -9.86 9.47
N ASP A 283 -7.60 -11.08 9.98
CA ASP A 283 -7.54 -11.32 11.43
C ASP A 283 -6.25 -10.77 12.04
N LEU A 284 -5.12 -10.97 11.38
CA LEU A 284 -3.85 -10.35 11.78
C LEU A 284 -3.92 -8.82 11.71
N LEU A 285 -4.54 -8.27 10.66
CA LEU A 285 -4.77 -6.83 10.55
C LEU A 285 -5.59 -6.30 11.73
N LYS A 286 -6.70 -6.95 12.07
CA LYS A 286 -7.53 -6.58 13.23
C LYS A 286 -6.74 -6.62 14.54
N LYS A 287 -5.94 -7.65 14.76
CA LYS A 287 -5.06 -7.76 15.93
C LYS A 287 -4.09 -6.56 16.01
N HIS A 288 -3.48 -6.17 14.89
CA HIS A 288 -2.58 -5.02 14.84
C HIS A 288 -3.33 -3.68 14.96
N GLN A 289 -4.56 -3.60 14.47
CA GLN A 289 -5.43 -2.44 14.72
C GLN A 289 -5.77 -2.27 16.20
N GLU A 290 -6.10 -3.35 16.90
CA GLU A 290 -6.34 -3.34 18.36
C GLU A 290 -5.09 -2.95 19.14
N LEU A 291 -3.92 -3.47 18.75
CA LEU A 291 -2.63 -3.08 19.32
C LEU A 291 -2.40 -1.58 19.14
N SER A 292 -2.60 -1.05 17.93
CA SER A 292 -2.47 0.38 17.63
C SER A 292 -3.40 1.24 18.48
N GLU A 293 -4.67 0.85 18.62
CA GLU A 293 -5.63 1.59 19.48
C GLU A 293 -5.20 1.63 20.94
N SER A 294 -4.59 0.58 21.44
CA SER A 294 -4.10 0.54 22.83
C SER A 294 -2.93 1.49 23.09
N CYS A 295 -2.34 2.07 22.04
CA CYS A 295 -1.19 2.97 22.11
C CYS A 295 -1.54 4.47 22.00
N LYS A 296 -2.82 4.79 21.72
CA LYS A 296 -3.31 6.18 21.56
C LYS A 296 -3.60 6.88 22.88
#